data_697602c4b67cfab8a63dbc9c3c8553f2
#
_entry.id   697602c4b67cfab8a63dbc9c3c8553f2
#
_cell.length_a   1.000
_cell.length_b   1.000
_cell.length_c   1.000
_cell.angle_alpha   90.00
_cell.angle_beta   90.00
_cell.angle_gamma   90.00
#
_symmetry.space_group_name_H-M   'P 1'
#
loop_
_entity.id
_entity.type
_entity.pdbx_description
1 polymer ?
#
loop_
_entity_poly.entity_id
_entity_poly.type
_entity_poly.pdbx_seq_one_letter_code
_entity_poly.pdbx_strand_id
1 'polypeptide(L)'
;MTFVRLLLLLALAGLGAVSIGGAVLETRWAEETQAALAEAAADRAETRRVEEAIASARVRLALEHARLSSYETAPVHLVVSRTDALLGVERGSVVLRTAGIVTASPVGIDTVRSVSATWLGLAGGGRLDAAAGLSAADLTVLRRLVRAGTVVYVR
;
A
#
# COMPACT_ATOMS: atom_id res chain seq x y z
N MET A 1 -78.74 31.85 31.24
CA MET A 1 -77.29 32.01 31.41
C MET A 1 -76.48 30.73 31.20
N THR A 2 -77.05 29.54 31.18
CA THR A 2 -76.33 28.23 31.07
C THR A 2 -75.92 27.87 29.64
N PHE A 3 -76.64 28.22 28.62
CA PHE A 3 -76.42 27.87 27.23
C PHE A 3 -75.11 28.58 26.64
N VAL A 4 -74.91 29.82 26.99
CA VAL A 4 -73.71 30.60 26.54
C VAL A 4 -72.45 30.07 27.19
N ARG A 5 -72.50 29.61 28.44
CA ARG A 5 -71.34 28.98 29.11
C ARG A 5 -70.99 27.64 28.49
N LEU A 6 -71.96 26.87 28.07
CA LEU A 6 -71.77 25.57 27.43
C LEU A 6 -71.09 25.77 26.04
N LEU A 7 -71.55 26.72 25.25
CA LEU A 7 -70.93 27.06 23.97
C LEU A 7 -69.48 27.59 24.10
N LEU A 8 -69.23 28.37 25.13
CA LEU A 8 -67.88 28.88 25.38
C LEU A 8 -66.92 27.77 25.82
N LEU A 9 -67.40 26.79 26.62
CA LEU A 9 -66.58 25.64 26.98
C LEU A 9 -66.31 24.70 25.81
N LEU A 10 -67.27 24.48 24.91
CA LEU A 10 -67.09 23.70 23.69
C LEU A 10 -66.11 24.39 22.72
N ALA A 11 -66.20 25.70 22.58
CA ALA A 11 -65.23 26.46 21.74
C ALA A 11 -63.83 26.42 22.31
N LEU A 12 -63.64 26.56 23.61
CA LEU A 12 -62.36 26.44 24.28
C LEU A 12 -61.78 25.03 24.17
N ALA A 13 -62.60 23.97 24.32
CA ALA A 13 -62.20 22.59 24.14
C ALA A 13 -61.76 22.30 22.69
N GLY A 14 -62.53 22.84 21.72
CA GLY A 14 -62.18 22.73 20.29
C GLY A 14 -60.85 23.43 19.93
N LEU A 15 -60.62 24.64 20.44
CA LEU A 15 -59.38 25.37 20.27
C LEU A 15 -58.19 24.61 20.93
N GLY A 16 -58.41 24.06 22.12
CA GLY A 16 -57.37 23.23 22.79
C GLY A 16 -57.00 21.97 22.00
N ALA A 17 -58.00 21.28 21.44
CA ALA A 17 -57.79 20.05 20.65
C ALA A 17 -57.03 20.36 19.34
N VAL A 18 -57.32 21.47 18.67
CA VAL A 18 -56.60 21.90 17.46
C VAL A 18 -55.16 22.30 17.79
N SER A 19 -54.90 22.97 18.92
CA SER A 19 -53.56 23.37 19.35
C SER A 19 -52.69 22.13 19.72
N ILE A 20 -53.28 21.14 20.40
CA ILE A 20 -52.56 19.91 20.74
C ILE A 20 -52.30 19.07 19.48
N GLY A 21 -53.24 18.97 18.55
CA GLY A 21 -53.10 18.28 17.28
C GLY A 21 -52.00 18.91 16.40
N GLY A 22 -51.95 20.24 16.39
CA GLY A 22 -50.90 20.98 15.67
C GLY A 22 -49.50 20.71 16.24
N ALA A 23 -49.37 20.80 17.57
CA ALA A 23 -48.07 20.55 18.22
C ALA A 23 -47.59 19.10 18.03
N VAL A 24 -48.45 18.12 18.03
CA VAL A 24 -48.10 16.69 17.76
C VAL A 24 -47.69 16.48 16.31
N LEU A 25 -48.34 17.16 15.37
CA LEU A 25 -47.95 17.13 13.95
C LEU A 25 -46.58 17.76 13.75
N GLU A 26 -46.36 18.94 14.33
CA GLU A 26 -45.03 19.63 14.23
C GLU A 26 -43.89 18.81 14.81
N THR A 27 -44.09 18.12 15.94
CA THR A 27 -43.04 17.25 16.52
C THR A 27 -42.76 16.04 15.63
N ARG A 28 -43.75 15.39 15.05
CA ARG A 28 -43.57 14.28 14.13
C ARG A 28 -42.83 14.72 12.86
N TRP A 29 -43.21 15.85 12.27
CA TRP A 29 -42.50 16.39 11.11
C TRP A 29 -41.04 16.76 11.44
N ALA A 30 -40.80 17.30 12.63
CA ALA A 30 -39.42 17.59 13.09
C ALA A 30 -38.61 16.32 13.28
N GLU A 31 -39.18 15.27 13.85
CA GLU A 31 -38.52 13.96 14.03
C GLU A 31 -38.20 13.28 12.68
N GLU A 32 -39.18 13.27 11.75
CA GLU A 32 -38.99 12.71 10.40
C GLU A 32 -37.93 13.46 9.61
N THR A 33 -37.92 14.80 9.69
CA THR A 33 -36.89 15.62 9.01
C THR A 33 -35.50 15.41 9.63
N GLN A 34 -35.42 15.27 10.95
CA GLN A 34 -34.14 14.97 11.62
C GLN A 34 -33.64 13.57 11.25
N ALA A 35 -34.51 12.58 11.19
CA ALA A 35 -34.14 11.23 10.76
C ALA A 35 -33.63 11.21 9.31
N ALA A 36 -34.33 11.88 8.40
CA ALA A 36 -33.90 11.99 7.00
C ALA A 36 -32.54 12.74 6.85
N LEU A 37 -32.32 13.78 7.65
CA LEU A 37 -31.03 14.50 7.66
C LEU A 37 -29.90 13.62 8.24
N ALA A 38 -30.17 12.82 9.27
CA ALA A 38 -29.20 11.90 9.83
C ALA A 38 -28.83 10.80 8.84
N GLU A 39 -29.80 10.23 8.14
CA GLU A 39 -29.58 9.24 7.07
C GLU A 39 -28.74 9.83 5.93
N ALA A 40 -29.12 11.03 5.43
CA ALA A 40 -28.35 11.71 4.41
C ALA A 40 -26.92 12.08 4.86
N ALA A 41 -26.70 12.34 6.14
CA ALA A 41 -25.38 12.56 6.69
C ALA A 41 -24.55 11.27 6.76
N ALA A 42 -25.17 10.15 7.12
CA ALA A 42 -24.56 8.83 7.12
C ALA A 42 -24.13 8.40 5.71
N ASP A 43 -25.00 8.55 4.72
CA ASP A 43 -24.70 8.26 3.31
C ASP A 43 -23.52 9.10 2.77
N ARG A 44 -23.49 10.40 3.12
CA ARG A 44 -22.37 11.26 2.75
C ARG A 44 -21.06 10.85 3.42
N ALA A 45 -21.12 10.40 4.67
CA ALA A 45 -19.95 9.91 5.39
C ALA A 45 -19.41 8.61 4.77
N GLU A 46 -20.30 7.71 4.37
CA GLU A 46 -19.94 6.48 3.67
C GLU A 46 -19.35 6.76 2.29
N THR A 47 -19.98 7.64 1.52
CA THR A 47 -19.45 8.07 0.21
C THR A 47 -18.03 8.63 0.34
N ARG A 48 -17.76 9.48 1.33
CA ARG A 48 -16.41 10.01 1.58
C ARG A 48 -15.41 8.91 1.92
N ARG A 49 -15.79 7.94 2.75
CA ARG A 49 -14.93 6.79 3.08
C ARG A 49 -14.56 5.98 1.83
N VAL A 50 -15.52 5.74 0.96
CA VAL A 50 -15.29 5.03 -0.31
C VAL A 50 -14.38 5.84 -1.22
N GLU A 51 -14.59 7.14 -1.35
CA GLU A 51 -13.72 8.03 -2.13
C GLU A 51 -12.27 8.05 -1.60
N GLU A 52 -12.09 8.14 -0.28
CA GLU A 52 -10.77 8.07 0.36
C GLU A 52 -10.10 6.70 0.13
N ALA A 53 -10.86 5.61 0.21
CA ALA A 53 -10.36 4.27 -0.07
C ALA A 53 -9.93 4.12 -1.53
N ILE A 54 -10.71 4.64 -2.48
CA ILE A 54 -10.36 4.66 -3.90
C ILE A 54 -9.11 5.51 -4.16
N ALA A 55 -9.00 6.69 -3.54
CA ALA A 55 -7.84 7.55 -3.67
C ALA A 55 -6.57 6.85 -3.15
N SER A 56 -6.65 6.21 -1.99
CA SER A 56 -5.53 5.46 -1.42
C SER A 56 -5.12 4.25 -2.27
N ALA A 57 -6.09 3.53 -2.85
CA ALA A 57 -5.84 2.42 -3.75
C ALA A 57 -5.16 2.88 -5.05
N ARG A 58 -5.56 4.02 -5.61
CA ARG A 58 -4.91 4.61 -6.80
C ARG A 58 -3.46 4.99 -6.54
N VAL A 59 -3.16 5.58 -5.38
CA VAL A 59 -1.79 5.92 -4.99
C VAL A 59 -0.93 4.66 -4.88
N ARG A 60 -1.43 3.61 -4.22
CA ARG A 60 -0.73 2.32 -4.13
C ARG A 60 -0.46 1.72 -5.50
N LEU A 61 -1.46 1.70 -6.37
CA LEU A 61 -1.32 1.18 -7.74
C LEU A 61 -0.27 1.97 -8.54
N ALA A 62 -0.26 3.30 -8.44
CA ALA A 62 0.72 4.15 -9.10
C ALA A 62 2.15 3.89 -8.59
N LEU A 63 2.32 3.69 -7.29
CA LEU A 63 3.61 3.33 -6.69
C LEU A 63 4.10 1.95 -7.18
N GLU A 64 3.24 0.94 -7.19
CA GLU A 64 3.59 -0.39 -7.70
C GLU A 64 3.90 -0.35 -9.21
N HIS A 65 3.15 0.41 -9.98
CA HIS A 65 3.43 0.58 -11.41
C HIS A 65 4.78 1.28 -11.66
N ALA A 66 5.09 2.34 -10.89
CA ALA A 66 6.39 3.00 -10.95
C ALA A 66 7.53 2.06 -10.55
N ARG A 67 7.32 1.23 -9.53
CA ARG A 67 8.27 0.21 -9.11
C ARG A 67 8.52 -0.85 -10.19
N LEU A 68 7.47 -1.35 -10.83
CA LEU A 68 7.58 -2.32 -11.91
C LEU A 68 8.27 -1.73 -13.14
N SER A 69 7.94 -0.50 -13.53
CA SER A 69 8.59 0.16 -14.66
C SER A 69 10.08 0.41 -14.40
N SER A 70 10.44 0.80 -13.18
CA SER A 70 11.85 0.94 -12.80
C SER A 70 12.58 -0.41 -12.77
N TYR A 71 11.88 -1.50 -12.38
CA TYR A 71 12.39 -2.85 -12.42
C TYR A 71 12.68 -3.32 -13.86
N GLU A 72 11.78 -3.05 -14.81
CA GLU A 72 11.96 -3.46 -16.22
C GLU A 72 13.14 -2.80 -16.89
N THR A 73 13.43 -1.54 -16.55
CA THR A 73 14.48 -0.73 -17.18
C THR A 73 15.82 -0.77 -16.43
N ALA A 74 15.82 -1.10 -15.15
CA ALA A 74 17.04 -1.09 -14.35
C ALA A 74 17.98 -2.25 -14.71
N PRO A 75 19.28 -2.01 -14.79
CA PRO A 75 20.27 -3.06 -14.96
C PRO A 75 20.31 -3.97 -13.72
N VAL A 76 20.64 -5.23 -13.97
CA VAL A 76 20.97 -6.17 -12.89
C VAL A 76 22.30 -5.79 -12.28
N HIS A 77 22.40 -5.82 -10.96
CA HIS A 77 23.63 -5.63 -10.22
C HIS A 77 23.73 -6.63 -9.06
N LEU A 78 24.92 -6.82 -8.57
CA LEU A 78 25.22 -7.67 -7.42
C LEU A 78 25.48 -6.80 -6.19
N VAL A 79 24.99 -7.23 -5.05
CA VAL A 79 25.28 -6.62 -3.75
C VAL A 79 25.88 -7.68 -2.84
N VAL A 80 27.10 -7.49 -2.43
CA VAL A 80 27.79 -8.35 -1.46
C VAL A 80 27.78 -7.67 -0.11
N SER A 81 27.01 -8.19 0.83
CA SER A 81 27.06 -7.77 2.23
C SER A 81 28.07 -8.64 2.99
N ARG A 82 29.18 -8.02 3.40
CA ARG A 82 30.19 -8.72 4.20
C ARG A 82 29.72 -8.97 5.62
N THR A 83 28.93 -8.04 6.17
CA THR A 83 28.40 -8.14 7.53
C THR A 83 27.39 -9.29 7.65
N ASP A 84 26.53 -9.43 6.64
CA ASP A 84 25.48 -10.46 6.66
C ASP A 84 25.95 -11.75 5.99
N ALA A 85 27.14 -11.78 5.42
CA ALA A 85 27.67 -12.87 4.61
C ALA A 85 26.69 -13.29 3.49
N LEU A 86 26.10 -12.32 2.80
CA LEU A 86 25.09 -12.52 1.75
C LEU A 86 25.49 -11.88 0.43
N LEU A 87 25.22 -12.57 -0.65
CA LEU A 87 25.20 -12.08 -2.01
C LEU A 87 23.76 -11.87 -2.46
N GLY A 88 23.39 -10.65 -2.78
CA GLY A 88 22.12 -10.29 -3.41
C GLY A 88 22.29 -10.09 -4.90
N VAL A 89 21.36 -10.59 -5.69
CA VAL A 89 21.17 -10.20 -7.10
C VAL A 89 19.97 -9.27 -7.12
N GLU A 90 20.18 -8.06 -7.55
CA GLU A 90 19.16 -7.03 -7.53
C GLU A 90 18.92 -6.44 -8.92
N ARG A 91 17.70 -6.03 -9.20
CA ARG A 91 17.34 -5.22 -10.36
C ARG A 91 16.56 -4.00 -9.88
N GLY A 92 17.15 -2.82 -10.00
CA GLY A 92 16.63 -1.64 -9.34
C GLY A 92 16.59 -1.84 -7.83
N SER A 93 15.43 -1.72 -7.21
CA SER A 93 15.21 -1.95 -5.78
C SER A 93 14.68 -3.36 -5.43
N VAL A 94 14.60 -4.26 -6.42
CA VAL A 94 14.01 -5.60 -6.24
C VAL A 94 15.12 -6.64 -6.11
N VAL A 95 15.11 -7.37 -5.01
CA VAL A 95 16.00 -8.52 -4.79
C VAL A 95 15.44 -9.72 -5.55
N LEU A 96 16.20 -10.22 -6.52
CA LEU A 96 15.84 -11.38 -7.34
C LEU A 96 16.26 -12.70 -6.68
N ARG A 97 17.41 -12.69 -6.03
CA ARG A 97 17.99 -13.85 -5.37
C ARG A 97 18.93 -13.43 -4.26
N THR A 98 19.00 -14.23 -3.22
CA THR A 98 20.03 -14.12 -2.18
C THR A 98 20.74 -15.47 -2.06
N ALA A 99 22.04 -15.45 -1.81
CA ALA A 99 22.85 -16.63 -1.53
C ALA A 99 23.83 -16.31 -0.40
N GLY A 100 24.14 -17.31 0.43
CA GLY A 100 25.20 -17.19 1.43
C GLY A 100 26.56 -17.09 0.73
N ILE A 101 27.44 -16.22 1.22
CA ILE A 101 28.77 -16.04 0.65
C ILE A 101 29.81 -15.77 1.73
N VAL A 102 31.00 -16.31 1.52
CA VAL A 102 32.19 -15.93 2.27
C VAL A 102 33.16 -15.27 1.29
N THR A 103 33.40 -14.00 1.46
CA THR A 103 34.28 -13.25 0.55
C THR A 103 35.30 -12.42 1.31
N ALA A 104 36.51 -12.36 0.77
CA ALA A 104 37.57 -11.47 1.21
C ALA A 104 37.68 -10.21 0.34
N SER A 105 36.77 -10.00 -0.61
CA SER A 105 36.83 -8.84 -1.51
C SER A 105 36.77 -7.53 -0.70
N PRO A 106 37.56 -6.52 -1.06
CA PRO A 106 37.53 -5.23 -0.39
C PRO A 106 36.18 -4.53 -0.59
N VAL A 107 35.78 -3.69 0.38
CA VAL A 107 34.61 -2.83 0.25
C VAL A 107 34.80 -1.88 -0.93
N GLY A 108 33.78 -1.72 -1.75
CA GLY A 108 33.82 -0.82 -2.91
C GLY A 108 32.92 -1.27 -4.04
N ILE A 109 33.22 -0.74 -5.21
CA ILE A 109 32.50 -1.06 -6.45
C ILE A 109 33.46 -1.86 -7.35
N ASP A 110 32.98 -2.99 -7.84
CA ASP A 110 33.66 -3.85 -8.78
C ASP A 110 32.75 -4.18 -9.96
N THR A 111 33.25 -4.90 -10.93
CA THR A 111 32.44 -5.38 -12.06
C THR A 111 32.75 -6.84 -12.37
N VAL A 112 31.74 -7.55 -12.86
CA VAL A 112 31.90 -8.91 -13.35
C VAL A 112 32.72 -8.84 -14.66
N ARG A 113 33.90 -9.44 -14.65
CA ARG A 113 34.78 -9.53 -15.84
C ARG A 113 34.45 -10.72 -16.73
N SER A 114 34.12 -11.84 -16.08
CA SER A 114 33.90 -13.11 -16.79
C SER A 114 32.88 -13.97 -16.06
N VAL A 115 32.11 -14.72 -16.82
CA VAL A 115 31.07 -15.63 -16.31
C VAL A 115 31.36 -17.03 -16.83
N SER A 116 31.58 -18.00 -15.92
CA SER A 116 31.84 -19.40 -16.23
C SER A 116 30.70 -20.28 -15.67
N ALA A 117 30.75 -21.56 -15.98
CA ALA A 117 29.80 -22.53 -15.43
C ALA A 117 29.91 -22.67 -13.89
N THR A 118 31.11 -22.49 -13.36
CA THR A 118 31.46 -22.78 -11.96
C THR A 118 31.94 -21.57 -11.17
N TRP A 119 32.07 -20.40 -11.79
CA TRP A 119 32.58 -19.19 -11.14
C TRP A 119 32.21 -17.90 -11.90
N LEU A 120 32.22 -16.81 -11.18
CA LEU A 120 32.17 -15.43 -11.71
C LEU A 120 33.49 -14.75 -11.36
N GLY A 121 34.20 -14.24 -12.34
CA GLY A 121 35.43 -13.48 -12.13
C GLY A 121 35.14 -11.99 -12.01
N LEU A 122 35.73 -11.32 -11.02
CA LEU A 122 35.62 -9.89 -10.79
C LEU A 122 36.82 -9.18 -11.42
N ALA A 123 36.64 -7.94 -11.84
CA ALA A 123 37.69 -7.13 -12.45
C ALA A 123 38.84 -6.85 -11.47
N GLY A 124 38.53 -6.69 -10.19
CA GLY A 124 39.53 -6.56 -9.11
C GLY A 124 40.27 -7.83 -8.75
N GLY A 125 40.09 -8.93 -9.51
CA GLY A 125 40.80 -10.21 -9.33
C GLY A 125 40.14 -11.21 -8.40
N GLY A 126 38.99 -10.85 -7.78
CA GLY A 126 38.19 -11.76 -6.95
C GLY A 126 37.43 -12.80 -7.78
N ARG A 127 37.03 -13.91 -7.13
CA ARG A 127 36.18 -14.95 -7.72
C ARG A 127 35.01 -15.25 -6.80
N LEU A 128 33.85 -15.44 -7.39
CA LEU A 128 32.65 -15.92 -6.73
C LEU A 128 32.36 -17.34 -7.23
N ASP A 129 32.67 -18.32 -6.42
CA ASP A 129 32.57 -19.76 -6.75
C ASP A 129 32.17 -20.58 -5.50
N ALA A 130 32.30 -21.90 -5.59
CA ALA A 130 32.02 -22.77 -4.47
C ALA A 130 32.93 -22.53 -3.25
N ALA A 131 34.19 -22.08 -3.47
CA ALA A 131 35.07 -21.72 -2.36
C ALA A 131 34.63 -20.43 -1.65
N ALA A 132 33.92 -19.56 -2.36
CA ALA A 132 33.23 -18.40 -1.79
C ALA A 132 31.87 -18.76 -1.15
N GLY A 133 31.50 -20.04 -1.03
CA GLY A 133 30.29 -20.49 -0.39
C GLY A 133 29.07 -20.63 -1.31
N LEU A 134 29.20 -20.33 -2.61
CA LEU A 134 28.08 -20.43 -3.54
C LEU A 134 27.78 -21.88 -3.93
N SER A 135 26.53 -22.27 -3.83
CA SER A 135 26.08 -23.60 -4.30
C SER A 135 26.09 -23.66 -5.84
N ALA A 136 26.14 -24.87 -6.40
CA ALA A 136 26.02 -25.09 -7.83
C ALA A 136 24.66 -24.56 -8.39
N ALA A 137 23.62 -24.63 -7.58
CA ALA A 137 22.31 -24.08 -7.92
C ALA A 137 22.35 -22.55 -8.01
N ASP A 138 23.01 -21.88 -7.06
CA ASP A 138 23.17 -20.42 -7.07
C ASP A 138 23.99 -19.96 -8.26
N LEU A 139 25.11 -20.61 -8.55
CA LEU A 139 25.93 -20.33 -9.73
C LEU A 139 25.14 -20.50 -11.04
N THR A 140 24.27 -21.50 -11.12
CA THR A 140 23.40 -21.69 -12.29
C THR A 140 22.42 -20.54 -12.47
N VAL A 141 21.84 -20.04 -11.39
CA VAL A 141 20.91 -18.88 -11.42
C VAL A 141 21.69 -17.59 -11.75
N LEU A 142 22.81 -17.35 -11.05
CA LEU A 142 23.67 -16.20 -11.28
C LEU A 142 24.10 -16.08 -12.74
N ARG A 143 24.51 -17.17 -13.36
CA ARG A 143 24.93 -17.20 -14.77
C ARG A 143 23.81 -16.79 -15.74
N ARG A 144 22.55 -17.00 -15.38
CA ARG A 144 21.41 -16.58 -16.20
C ARG A 144 21.12 -15.08 -16.08
N LEU A 145 21.37 -14.51 -14.91
CA LEU A 145 21.01 -13.14 -14.56
C LEU A 145 22.16 -12.17 -14.77
N VAL A 146 23.40 -12.62 -14.60
CA VAL A 146 24.62 -11.80 -14.55
C VAL A 146 25.40 -11.95 -15.86
N ARG A 147 25.97 -10.85 -16.34
CA ARG A 147 26.81 -10.81 -17.54
C ARG A 147 28.14 -10.08 -17.24
N ALA A 148 29.10 -10.19 -18.13
CA ALA A 148 30.29 -9.35 -18.08
C ALA A 148 29.87 -7.86 -18.13
N GLY A 149 30.46 -7.04 -17.29
CA GLY A 149 30.06 -5.65 -17.07
C GLY A 149 29.01 -5.43 -16.00
N THR A 150 28.40 -6.48 -15.43
CA THR A 150 27.48 -6.33 -14.28
C THR A 150 28.23 -5.72 -13.10
N VAL A 151 27.67 -4.65 -12.53
CA VAL A 151 28.26 -3.95 -11.38
C VAL A 151 28.07 -4.77 -10.11
N VAL A 152 29.08 -4.77 -9.26
CA VAL A 152 29.13 -5.45 -7.97
C VAL A 152 29.40 -4.42 -6.88
N TYR A 153 28.48 -4.25 -5.97
CA TYR A 153 28.66 -3.42 -4.78
C TYR A 153 29.06 -4.31 -3.60
N VAL A 154 30.23 -4.05 -3.03
CA VAL A 154 30.71 -4.75 -1.82
C VAL A 154 30.61 -3.80 -0.64
N ARG A 155 29.79 -4.12 0.35
CA ARG A 155 29.53 -3.30 1.55
C ARG A 155 29.60 -4.11 2.84
#